data_059186f20b48ba4f230ba535641497da
#
_entry.id   059186f20b48ba4f230ba535641497da
#
_cell.length_a   1.000
_cell.length_b   1.000
_cell.length_c   1.000
_cell.angle_alpha   90.00
_cell.angle_beta   90.00
_cell.angle_gamma   90.00
#
_symmetry.space_group_name_H-M   'P 1'
#
loop_
_entity.id
_entity.type
_entity.pdbx_description
1 polymer ?
#
loop_
_entity_poly.entity_id
_entity_poly.type
_entity_poly.pdbx_seq_one_letter_code
_entity_poly.pdbx_strand_id
1 'polypeptide(L)'
;MAGKRRISRRRFLEGSGAAITAAAVARPLRAQQAAAPPAAPRTSIAITVNGTAHRLEVEDRWTLVEALRDHLGLTGTKIGCDRGECGACTVLLDGKPVYSCSQLAVWADGRSVQTVEGLTDDPLQRAFVEHDAPQCGYCTSGQLMSAKALLTANPQATREEARAAMAGNICRCASYNHYLAAIAAAQSSQREQSTQRRASAPSSVS
;
A
#
# COMPACT_ATOMS: atom_id res chain seq x y z
N MET A 1 25.53 -63.85 -6.83
CA MET A 1 24.47 -63.08 -7.55
C MET A 1 23.45 -62.57 -6.53
N ALA A 2 23.46 -61.29 -6.21
CA ALA A 2 22.54 -60.74 -5.24
C ALA A 2 21.20 -60.41 -5.93
N GLY A 3 20.14 -61.17 -5.55
CA GLY A 3 18.79 -61.00 -6.10
C GLY A 3 18.21 -59.66 -5.75
N LYS A 4 17.85 -58.84 -6.76
CA LYS A 4 17.12 -57.59 -6.60
C LYS A 4 15.74 -57.86 -5.96
N ARG A 5 15.56 -57.56 -4.67
CA ARG A 5 14.28 -57.62 -4.00
C ARG A 5 13.34 -56.57 -4.64
N ARG A 6 12.34 -57.01 -5.39
CA ARG A 6 11.27 -56.14 -5.92
C ARG A 6 10.33 -55.78 -4.77
N ILE A 7 10.31 -54.50 -4.43
CA ILE A 7 9.33 -53.93 -3.46
C ILE A 7 7.99 -53.84 -4.19
N SER A 8 6.93 -54.45 -3.66
CA SER A 8 5.57 -54.30 -4.22
C SER A 8 5.01 -52.88 -3.94
N ARG A 9 4.14 -52.39 -4.83
CA ARG A 9 3.47 -51.07 -4.68
C ARG A 9 2.81 -50.95 -3.31
N ARG A 10 2.18 -52.01 -2.82
CA ARG A 10 1.51 -52.06 -1.51
C ARG A 10 2.52 -51.84 -0.36
N ARG A 11 3.62 -52.55 -0.35
CA ARG A 11 4.70 -52.39 0.66
C ARG A 11 5.36 -51.00 0.60
N PHE A 12 5.47 -50.43 -0.58
CA PHE A 12 5.99 -49.07 -0.71
C PHE A 12 5.02 -48.03 -0.09
N LEU A 13 3.73 -48.16 -0.35
CA LEU A 13 2.70 -47.25 0.22
C LEU A 13 2.57 -47.43 1.74
N GLU A 14 2.61 -48.67 2.26
CA GLU A 14 2.58 -48.95 3.69
C GLU A 14 3.82 -48.36 4.41
N GLY A 15 5.01 -48.49 3.83
CA GLY A 15 6.25 -47.94 4.38
C GLY A 15 6.30 -46.40 4.30
N SER A 16 5.83 -45.79 3.20
CA SER A 16 5.79 -44.34 3.05
C SER A 16 4.77 -43.66 3.98
N GLY A 17 3.62 -44.29 4.18
CA GLY A 17 2.59 -43.79 5.10
C GLY A 17 3.08 -43.71 6.54
N ALA A 18 3.75 -44.76 7.02
CA ALA A 18 4.34 -44.82 8.37
C ALA A 18 5.45 -43.77 8.57
N ALA A 19 6.30 -43.56 7.55
CA ALA A 19 7.37 -42.56 7.61
C ALA A 19 6.83 -41.11 7.63
N ILE A 20 5.77 -40.80 6.86
CA ILE A 20 5.13 -39.49 6.81
C ILE A 20 4.44 -39.17 8.14
N THR A 21 3.73 -40.15 8.74
CA THR A 21 3.07 -39.92 10.05
C THR A 21 4.09 -39.74 11.17
N ALA A 22 5.17 -40.50 11.21
CA ALA A 22 6.24 -40.31 12.20
C ALA A 22 6.93 -38.95 12.08
N ALA A 23 7.20 -38.48 10.85
CA ALA A 23 7.76 -37.15 10.60
C ALA A 23 6.81 -36.01 10.95
N ALA A 24 5.49 -36.18 10.71
CA ALA A 24 4.48 -35.18 11.05
C ALA A 24 4.28 -35.00 12.57
N VAL A 25 4.42 -36.09 13.34
CA VAL A 25 4.30 -36.04 14.81
C VAL A 25 5.60 -35.51 15.47
N ALA A 26 6.78 -35.75 14.89
CA ALA A 26 8.06 -35.28 15.43
C ALA A 26 8.31 -33.76 15.22
N ARG A 27 7.72 -33.13 14.19
CA ARG A 27 7.90 -31.72 13.90
C ARG A 27 7.38 -30.76 14.98
N PRO A 28 6.16 -30.93 15.54
CA PRO A 28 5.67 -29.97 16.55
C PRO A 28 6.47 -29.99 17.85
N LEU A 29 7.03 -31.15 18.23
CA LEU A 29 7.85 -31.27 19.44
C LEU A 29 9.18 -30.51 19.33
N ARG A 30 9.78 -30.45 18.14
CA ARG A 30 11.01 -29.71 17.89
C ARG A 30 10.77 -28.20 17.74
N ALA A 31 9.61 -27.81 17.20
CA ALA A 31 9.23 -26.39 17.08
C ALA A 31 8.93 -25.74 18.44
N GLN A 32 8.41 -26.49 19.40
CA GLN A 32 8.15 -26.02 20.76
C GLN A 32 9.41 -25.83 21.61
N GLN A 33 10.55 -26.41 21.22
CA GLN A 33 11.83 -26.26 21.93
C GLN A 33 12.74 -25.16 21.38
N ALA A 34 12.36 -24.52 20.25
CA ALA A 34 13.07 -23.35 19.76
C ALA A 34 12.84 -22.20 20.74
N ALA A 35 13.91 -21.70 21.37
CA ALA A 35 13.85 -20.50 22.21
C ALA A 35 13.20 -19.38 21.39
N ALA A 36 12.29 -18.63 22.03
CA ALA A 36 11.71 -17.46 21.38
C ALA A 36 12.84 -16.55 20.90
N PRO A 37 12.77 -16.03 19.67
CA PRO A 37 13.79 -15.10 19.20
C PRO A 37 13.87 -13.90 20.16
N PRO A 38 15.06 -13.33 20.36
CA PRO A 38 15.20 -12.14 21.21
C PRO A 38 14.25 -11.04 20.74
N ALA A 39 13.69 -10.29 21.67
CA ALA A 39 12.79 -9.17 21.36
C ALA A 39 13.52 -8.20 20.39
N ALA A 40 12.83 -7.79 19.33
CA ALA A 40 13.39 -6.83 18.39
C ALA A 40 13.60 -5.47 19.10
N PRO A 41 14.65 -4.71 18.74
CA PRO A 41 14.83 -3.35 19.22
C PRO A 41 13.59 -2.49 18.92
N ARG A 42 13.28 -1.55 19.80
CA ARG A 42 12.14 -0.64 19.66
C ARG A 42 12.59 0.81 19.78
N THR A 43 12.00 1.65 18.97
CA THR A 43 12.23 3.09 18.94
C THR A 43 10.91 3.83 19.11
N SER A 44 10.91 4.88 19.94
CA SER A 44 9.77 5.81 20.06
C SER A 44 9.85 6.83 18.95
N ILE A 45 8.81 6.92 18.13
CA ILE A 45 8.71 7.89 17.02
C ILE A 45 7.52 8.82 17.22
N ALA A 46 7.63 10.04 16.70
CA ALA A 46 6.55 11.01 16.62
C ALA A 46 6.24 11.32 15.15
N ILE A 47 5.07 10.92 14.67
CA ILE A 47 4.64 11.16 13.27
C ILE A 47 3.32 11.92 13.24
N THR A 48 3.11 12.71 12.19
CA THR A 48 1.81 13.33 11.93
C THR A 48 1.12 12.56 10.82
N VAL A 49 -0.03 11.94 11.09
CA VAL A 49 -0.78 11.17 10.08
C VAL A 49 -2.12 11.83 9.84
N ASN A 50 -2.39 12.21 8.60
CA ASN A 50 -3.61 12.93 8.18
C ASN A 50 -3.90 14.16 9.04
N GLY A 51 -2.85 14.90 9.42
CA GLY A 51 -2.96 16.10 10.27
C GLY A 51 -3.03 15.82 11.77
N THR A 52 -3.11 14.57 12.22
CA THR A 52 -3.12 14.19 13.64
C THR A 52 -1.75 13.70 14.08
N ALA A 53 -1.24 14.24 15.20
CA ALA A 53 0.03 13.83 15.77
C ALA A 53 -0.13 12.49 16.54
N HIS A 54 0.78 11.57 16.29
CA HIS A 54 0.84 10.26 16.94
C HIS A 54 2.24 10.03 17.53
N ARG A 55 2.28 9.39 18.69
CA ARG A 55 3.52 8.87 19.28
C ARG A 55 3.41 7.35 19.35
N LEU A 56 4.36 6.64 18.76
CA LEU A 56 4.33 5.17 18.62
C LEU A 56 5.66 4.57 19.11
N GLU A 57 5.57 3.44 19.80
CA GLU A 57 6.69 2.55 20.05
C GLU A 57 6.72 1.49 18.96
N VAL A 58 7.63 1.64 18.00
CA VAL A 58 7.74 0.75 16.86
C VAL A 58 8.93 -0.19 16.99
N GLU A 59 8.81 -1.42 16.51
CA GLU A 59 9.98 -2.26 16.29
C GLU A 59 10.77 -1.69 15.11
N ASP A 60 12.09 -1.60 15.21
CA ASP A 60 12.95 -0.95 14.21
C ASP A 60 12.82 -1.56 12.81
N ARG A 61 12.35 -2.82 12.74
CA ARG A 61 12.08 -3.55 11.49
C ARG A 61 10.69 -3.32 10.90
N TRP A 62 9.77 -2.67 11.62
CA TRP A 62 8.43 -2.44 11.07
C TRP A 62 8.46 -1.51 9.88
N THR A 63 7.70 -1.87 8.87
CA THR A 63 7.44 -0.99 7.74
C THR A 63 6.42 0.08 8.10
N LEU A 64 6.42 1.17 7.36
CA LEU A 64 5.44 2.24 7.57
C LEU A 64 4.01 1.73 7.34
N VAL A 65 3.79 0.81 6.38
CA VAL A 65 2.47 0.24 6.15
C VAL A 65 1.97 -0.59 7.32
N GLU A 66 2.84 -1.36 8.00
CA GLU A 66 2.49 -2.08 9.23
C GLU A 66 2.10 -1.11 10.34
N ALA A 67 2.89 -0.05 10.57
CA ALA A 67 2.58 0.98 11.57
C ALA A 67 1.21 1.64 11.30
N LEU A 68 0.91 1.99 10.04
CA LEU A 68 -0.36 2.61 9.66
C LEU A 68 -1.55 1.65 9.83
N ARG A 69 -1.44 0.42 9.35
CA ARG A 69 -2.56 -0.53 9.31
C ARG A 69 -2.81 -1.20 10.65
N ASP A 70 -1.75 -1.74 11.27
CA ASP A 70 -1.87 -2.66 12.38
C ASP A 70 -1.84 -1.93 13.73
N HIS A 71 -1.22 -0.74 13.78
CA HIS A 71 -1.09 0.04 15.02
C HIS A 71 -1.94 1.30 15.05
N LEU A 72 -2.19 1.95 13.89
CA LEU A 72 -3.10 3.11 13.81
C LEU A 72 -4.48 2.77 13.24
N GLY A 73 -4.73 1.53 12.79
CA GLY A 73 -6.01 1.09 12.24
C GLY A 73 -6.37 1.69 10.88
N LEU A 74 -5.42 2.34 10.19
CA LEU A 74 -5.63 2.97 8.88
C LEU A 74 -5.52 1.93 7.76
N THR A 75 -6.57 1.15 7.57
CA THR A 75 -6.59 -0.02 6.67
C THR A 75 -6.83 0.31 5.20
N GLY A 76 -7.07 1.58 4.86
CA GLY A 76 -7.24 2.06 3.49
C GLY A 76 -6.00 1.84 2.63
N THR A 77 -4.81 2.05 3.19
CA THR A 77 -3.54 1.67 2.56
C THR A 77 -3.43 0.14 2.46
N LYS A 78 -3.24 -0.41 1.25
CA LYS A 78 -3.27 -1.87 1.00
C LYS A 78 -1.86 -2.45 0.85
N ILE A 79 -1.69 -3.72 1.27
CA ILE A 79 -0.46 -4.48 1.05
C ILE A 79 -0.72 -5.47 -0.09
N GLY A 80 -0.08 -5.25 -1.26
CA GLY A 80 -0.18 -6.18 -2.39
C GLY A 80 1.05 -7.09 -2.49
N CYS A 81 2.20 -6.53 -2.89
CA CYS A 81 3.44 -7.30 -3.09
C CYS A 81 4.36 -7.36 -1.87
N ASP A 82 4.24 -6.41 -0.97
CA ASP A 82 5.07 -6.22 0.22
C ASP A 82 6.59 -6.13 -0.06
N ARG A 83 6.95 -5.57 -1.21
CA ARG A 83 8.35 -5.45 -1.67
C ARG A 83 8.60 -4.29 -2.63
N GLY A 84 7.76 -3.24 -2.62
CA GLY A 84 7.99 -2.01 -3.37
C GLY A 84 7.68 -2.05 -4.87
N GLU A 85 6.90 -3.02 -5.37
CA GLU A 85 6.69 -3.21 -6.81
C GLU A 85 5.31 -2.79 -7.33
N CYS A 86 4.25 -2.95 -6.52
CA CYS A 86 2.89 -2.85 -7.05
C CYS A 86 2.18 -1.52 -6.77
N GLY A 87 2.70 -0.68 -5.90
CA GLY A 87 2.13 0.63 -5.57
C GLY A 87 0.81 0.64 -4.79
N ALA A 88 0.24 -0.52 -4.41
CA ALA A 88 -1.02 -0.57 -3.64
C ALA A 88 -0.89 0.11 -2.25
N CYS A 89 0.33 0.15 -1.71
CA CYS A 89 0.66 0.75 -0.42
C CYS A 89 1.14 2.20 -0.52
N THR A 90 0.95 2.90 -1.64
CA THR A 90 1.38 4.28 -1.80
C THR A 90 0.71 5.18 -0.78
N VAL A 91 1.53 5.97 -0.08
CA VAL A 91 1.14 7.08 0.80
C VAL A 91 1.95 8.31 0.42
N LEU A 92 1.58 9.50 0.90
CA LEU A 92 2.44 10.67 0.76
C LEU A 92 3.24 10.87 2.05
N LEU A 93 4.54 10.92 1.91
CA LEU A 93 5.47 11.25 2.98
C LEU A 93 6.07 12.63 2.69
N ASP A 94 5.71 13.64 3.50
CA ASP A 94 5.98 15.06 3.23
C ASP A 94 5.56 15.48 1.81
N GLY A 95 4.38 15.05 1.40
CA GLY A 95 3.79 15.36 0.08
C GLY A 95 4.35 14.55 -1.10
N LYS A 96 5.35 13.69 -0.89
CA LYS A 96 5.95 12.85 -1.93
C LYS A 96 5.39 11.42 -1.88
N PRO A 97 5.06 10.82 -3.03
CA PRO A 97 4.55 9.44 -3.05
C PRO A 97 5.68 8.46 -2.72
N VAL A 98 5.41 7.57 -1.76
CA VAL A 98 6.33 6.49 -1.36
C VAL A 98 5.55 5.18 -1.21
N TYR A 99 6.23 4.06 -1.44
CA TYR A 99 5.68 2.74 -1.16
C TYR A 99 5.93 2.39 0.30
N SER A 100 4.92 2.51 1.13
CA SER A 100 5.04 2.35 2.58
C SER A 100 5.48 0.95 3.04
N CYS A 101 5.34 -0.09 2.21
CA CYS A 101 5.91 -1.42 2.47
C CYS A 101 7.44 -1.48 2.35
N SER A 102 8.07 -0.46 1.73
CA SER A 102 9.52 -0.36 1.56
C SER A 102 10.14 0.80 2.35
N GLN A 103 9.34 1.46 3.20
CA GLN A 103 9.79 2.48 4.14
C GLN A 103 9.74 1.91 5.55
N LEU A 104 10.82 2.00 6.31
CA LEU A 104 10.78 1.68 7.74
C LEU A 104 9.99 2.75 8.51
N ALA A 105 9.22 2.32 9.50
CA ALA A 105 8.44 3.24 10.34
C ALA A 105 9.34 4.28 11.04
N VAL A 106 10.52 3.87 11.48
CA VAL A 106 11.52 4.73 12.13
C VAL A 106 12.01 5.88 11.21
N TRP A 107 11.94 5.72 9.89
CA TRP A 107 12.32 6.79 8.95
C TRP A 107 11.23 7.86 8.78
N ALA A 108 10.05 7.62 9.31
CA ALA A 108 8.96 8.59 9.32
C ALA A 108 8.92 9.45 10.60
N ASP A 109 9.88 9.27 11.51
CA ASP A 109 9.98 10.10 12.71
C ASP A 109 10.10 11.60 12.36
N GLY A 110 9.32 12.44 13.02
CA GLY A 110 9.23 13.89 12.76
C GLY A 110 8.55 14.27 11.45
N ARG A 111 8.02 13.33 10.65
CA ARG A 111 7.50 13.59 9.30
C ARG A 111 5.98 13.55 9.24
N SER A 112 5.45 14.10 8.13
CA SER A 112 4.01 14.09 7.81
C SER A 112 3.69 12.98 6.83
N VAL A 113 2.70 12.16 7.18
CA VAL A 113 2.16 11.07 6.36
C VAL A 113 0.71 11.40 6.00
N GLN A 114 0.37 11.34 4.72
CA GLN A 114 -1.01 11.38 4.27
C GLN A 114 -1.38 10.05 3.64
N THR A 115 -2.49 9.45 4.11
CA THR A 115 -3.08 8.23 3.58
C THR A 115 -4.37 8.55 2.83
N VAL A 116 -4.99 7.55 2.21
CA VAL A 116 -6.25 7.71 1.49
C VAL A 116 -7.39 8.19 2.40
N GLU A 117 -7.36 7.85 3.68
CA GLU A 117 -8.33 8.32 4.68
C GLU A 117 -8.25 9.84 4.90
N GLY A 118 -7.11 10.44 4.62
CA GLY A 118 -6.91 11.90 4.69
C GLY A 118 -7.40 12.68 3.45
N LEU A 119 -7.93 11.99 2.44
CA LEU A 119 -8.50 12.62 1.24
C LEU A 119 -10.01 12.91 1.42
N THR A 120 -10.39 13.64 2.47
CA THR A 120 -11.80 13.93 2.73
C THR A 120 -12.36 14.87 1.65
N ASP A 121 -13.48 14.50 0.99
CA ASP A 121 -14.17 15.26 -0.06
C ASP A 121 -13.28 15.73 -1.24
N ASP A 122 -12.20 15.01 -1.51
CA ASP A 122 -11.28 15.35 -2.59
C ASP A 122 -11.97 15.17 -3.96
N PRO A 123 -11.91 16.18 -4.86
CA PRO A 123 -12.47 16.08 -6.20
C PRO A 123 -11.97 14.87 -6.99
N LEU A 124 -10.74 14.43 -6.72
CA LEU A 124 -10.16 13.26 -7.35
C LEU A 124 -10.92 11.97 -6.98
N GLN A 125 -11.36 11.82 -5.72
CA GLN A 125 -12.16 10.65 -5.32
C GLN A 125 -13.50 10.60 -6.05
N ARG A 126 -14.18 11.76 -6.19
CA ARG A 126 -15.44 11.85 -6.95
C ARG A 126 -15.22 11.49 -8.41
N ALA A 127 -14.18 12.04 -9.05
CA ALA A 127 -13.84 11.72 -10.42
C ALA A 127 -13.53 10.24 -10.62
N PHE A 128 -12.88 9.58 -9.66
CA PHE A 128 -12.63 8.13 -9.73
C PHE A 128 -13.93 7.33 -9.74
N VAL A 129 -14.93 7.74 -8.97
CA VAL A 129 -16.26 7.10 -8.96
C VAL A 129 -17.02 7.39 -10.26
N GLU A 130 -17.08 8.64 -10.70
CA GLU A 130 -17.81 9.10 -11.89
C GLU A 130 -17.29 8.46 -13.18
N HIS A 131 -15.98 8.18 -13.24
CA HIS A 131 -15.33 7.55 -14.39
C HIS A 131 -15.18 6.03 -14.27
N ASP A 132 -15.87 5.40 -13.30
CA ASP A 132 -15.82 3.95 -13.06
C ASP A 132 -14.37 3.40 -13.00
N ALA A 133 -13.48 4.17 -12.36
CA ALA A 133 -12.08 3.84 -12.29
C ALA A 133 -11.79 2.63 -11.40
N PRO A 134 -12.37 2.48 -10.19
CA PRO A 134 -12.20 1.29 -9.37
C PRO A 134 -13.10 0.15 -9.85
N GLN A 135 -12.52 -1.06 -10.00
CA GLN A 135 -13.26 -2.30 -10.24
C GLN A 135 -13.29 -3.10 -8.94
N CYS A 136 -12.26 -3.91 -8.64
CA CYS A 136 -12.19 -4.63 -7.37
C CYS A 136 -11.84 -3.74 -6.17
N GLY A 137 -11.34 -2.52 -6.39
CA GLY A 137 -11.02 -1.55 -5.36
C GLY A 137 -9.65 -1.74 -4.69
N TYR A 138 -8.96 -2.87 -4.88
CA TYR A 138 -7.76 -3.19 -4.10
C TYR A 138 -6.59 -2.21 -4.31
N CYS A 139 -6.28 -1.83 -5.55
CA CYS A 139 -5.22 -0.88 -5.87
C CYS A 139 -5.65 0.59 -5.78
N THR A 140 -6.94 0.86 -5.56
CA THR A 140 -7.52 2.20 -5.71
C THR A 140 -6.91 3.22 -4.74
N SER A 141 -6.64 2.83 -3.50
CA SER A 141 -5.97 3.71 -2.53
C SER A 141 -4.60 4.17 -3.03
N GLY A 142 -3.77 3.24 -3.52
CA GLY A 142 -2.46 3.58 -4.09
C GLY A 142 -2.57 4.43 -5.34
N GLN A 143 -3.53 4.14 -6.24
CA GLN A 143 -3.79 4.94 -7.44
C GLN A 143 -4.20 6.38 -7.07
N LEU A 144 -5.09 6.55 -6.09
CA LEU A 144 -5.51 7.86 -5.58
C LEU A 144 -4.33 8.66 -5.02
N MET A 145 -3.50 8.04 -4.19
CA MET A 145 -2.35 8.73 -3.57
C MET A 145 -1.30 9.14 -4.61
N SER A 146 -1.03 8.31 -5.61
CA SER A 146 -0.12 8.65 -6.71
C SER A 146 -0.68 9.78 -7.57
N ALA A 147 -1.97 9.73 -7.93
CA ALA A 147 -2.65 10.79 -8.67
C ALA A 147 -2.70 12.11 -7.87
N LYS A 148 -2.94 12.04 -6.54
CA LYS A 148 -2.91 13.21 -5.65
C LYS A 148 -1.53 13.88 -5.64
N ALA A 149 -0.47 13.09 -5.53
CA ALA A 149 0.90 13.60 -5.60
C ALA A 149 1.15 14.33 -6.93
N LEU A 150 0.77 13.71 -8.06
CA LEU A 150 0.91 14.33 -9.37
C LEU A 150 0.17 15.67 -9.46
N LEU A 151 -1.13 15.69 -9.11
CA LEU A 151 -1.96 16.89 -9.24
C LEU A 151 -1.55 17.99 -8.26
N THR A 152 -0.94 17.65 -7.14
CA THR A 152 -0.36 18.62 -6.20
C THR A 152 0.91 19.24 -6.77
N ALA A 153 1.78 18.43 -7.39
CA ALA A 153 3.04 18.90 -7.98
C ALA A 153 2.84 19.57 -9.35
N ASN A 154 1.94 19.05 -10.18
CA ASN A 154 1.63 19.56 -11.50
C ASN A 154 0.11 19.52 -11.76
N PRO A 155 -0.64 20.57 -11.39
CA PRO A 155 -2.10 20.63 -11.62
C PRO A 155 -2.50 20.63 -13.10
N GLN A 156 -1.55 20.75 -14.01
CA GLN A 156 -1.75 20.81 -15.47
C GLN A 156 -1.06 19.64 -16.19
N ALA A 157 -0.81 18.54 -15.47
CA ALA A 157 -0.14 17.37 -16.04
C ALA A 157 -0.84 16.90 -17.33
N THR A 158 -0.05 16.65 -18.35
CA THR A 158 -0.51 16.02 -19.57
C THR A 158 -0.92 14.57 -19.34
N ARG A 159 -1.62 13.98 -20.31
CA ARG A 159 -1.98 12.56 -20.24
C ARG A 159 -0.74 11.64 -20.15
N GLU A 160 0.34 12.00 -20.81
CA GLU A 160 1.61 11.28 -20.80
C GLU A 160 2.29 11.37 -19.42
N GLU A 161 2.32 12.56 -18.82
CA GLU A 161 2.84 12.76 -17.47
C GLU A 161 1.99 12.00 -16.45
N ALA A 162 0.65 12.01 -16.60
CA ALA A 162 -0.23 11.21 -15.76
C ALA A 162 0.05 9.71 -15.90
N ARG A 163 0.24 9.22 -17.13
CA ARG A 163 0.61 7.82 -17.39
C ARG A 163 1.94 7.46 -16.74
N ALA A 164 2.95 8.32 -16.86
CA ALA A 164 4.26 8.11 -16.24
C ALA A 164 4.18 8.10 -14.72
N ALA A 165 3.45 9.05 -14.10
CA ALA A 165 3.28 9.12 -12.66
C ALA A 165 2.53 7.91 -12.08
N MET A 166 1.60 7.32 -12.87
CA MET A 166 0.81 6.15 -12.46
C MET A 166 1.50 4.81 -12.78
N ALA A 167 2.63 4.81 -13.49
CA ALA A 167 3.28 3.58 -13.98
C ALA A 167 3.72 2.62 -12.85
N GLY A 168 3.99 3.13 -11.66
CA GLY A 168 4.34 2.33 -10.48
C GLY A 168 3.16 1.66 -9.77
N ASN A 169 1.92 1.86 -10.23
CA ASN A 169 0.71 1.32 -9.59
C ASN A 169 0.06 0.24 -10.46
N ILE A 170 0.17 -1.01 -10.04
CA ILE A 170 -0.36 -2.17 -10.79
C ILE A 170 -1.86 -2.34 -10.51
N CYS A 171 -2.67 -2.41 -11.57
CA CYS A 171 -4.09 -2.75 -11.51
C CYS A 171 -4.35 -4.09 -12.23
N ARG A 172 -4.81 -5.11 -11.50
CA ARG A 172 -5.12 -6.43 -12.08
C ARG A 172 -6.39 -6.41 -12.94
N CYS A 173 -7.31 -5.48 -12.68
CA CYS A 173 -8.52 -5.28 -13.47
C CYS A 173 -8.26 -4.50 -14.77
N ALA A 174 -7.04 -4.02 -15.00
CA ALA A 174 -6.62 -3.25 -16.17
C ALA A 174 -7.36 -1.89 -16.35
N SER A 175 -7.86 -1.28 -15.27
CA SER A 175 -8.62 -0.01 -15.31
C SER A 175 -7.75 1.23 -15.59
N TYR A 176 -6.58 1.09 -16.20
CA TYR A 176 -5.62 2.18 -16.40
C TYR A 176 -6.19 3.37 -17.17
N ASN A 177 -6.98 3.13 -18.22
CA ASN A 177 -7.59 4.20 -19.00
C ASN A 177 -8.65 4.97 -18.21
N HIS A 178 -9.39 4.30 -17.32
CA HIS A 178 -10.37 4.90 -16.43
C HIS A 178 -9.71 5.81 -15.39
N TYR A 179 -8.60 5.36 -14.79
CA TYR A 179 -7.80 6.21 -13.89
C TYR A 179 -7.29 7.48 -14.59
N LEU A 180 -6.77 7.37 -15.82
CA LEU A 180 -6.30 8.52 -16.58
C LEU A 180 -7.44 9.48 -16.97
N ALA A 181 -8.62 8.96 -17.28
CA ALA A 181 -9.81 9.77 -17.55
C ALA A 181 -10.26 10.52 -16.28
N ALA A 182 -10.30 9.82 -15.13
CA ALA A 182 -10.66 10.43 -13.84
C ALA A 182 -9.67 11.52 -13.42
N ILE A 183 -8.37 11.34 -13.62
CA ILE A 183 -7.34 12.36 -13.35
C ILE A 183 -7.60 13.61 -14.22
N ALA A 184 -7.86 13.44 -15.52
CA ALA A 184 -8.15 14.56 -16.42
C ALA A 184 -9.43 15.31 -16.03
N ALA A 185 -10.47 14.60 -15.61
CA ALA A 185 -11.72 15.22 -15.12
C ALA A 185 -11.50 16.00 -13.82
N ALA A 186 -10.75 15.45 -12.87
CA ALA A 186 -10.41 16.15 -11.62
C ALA A 186 -9.62 17.45 -11.89
N GLN A 187 -8.70 17.44 -12.85
CA GLN A 187 -7.98 18.66 -13.28
C GLN A 187 -8.94 19.73 -13.83
N SER A 188 -9.90 19.33 -14.67
CA SER A 188 -10.88 20.27 -15.25
C SER A 188 -11.73 20.93 -14.15
N SER A 189 -12.25 20.14 -13.21
CA SER A 189 -13.02 20.63 -12.07
C SER A 189 -12.22 21.60 -11.19
N GLN A 190 -10.95 21.35 -10.95
CA GLN A 190 -10.08 22.24 -10.19
C GLN A 190 -9.85 23.59 -10.91
N ARG A 191 -9.72 23.58 -12.23
CA ARG A 191 -9.58 24.79 -13.04
C ARG A 191 -10.84 25.65 -12.98
N GLU A 192 -12.01 25.07 -13.13
CA GLU A 192 -13.29 25.76 -13.05
C GLU A 192 -13.47 26.42 -11.67
N GLN A 193 -13.21 25.68 -10.59
CA GLN A 193 -13.29 26.20 -9.23
C GLN A 193 -12.30 27.35 -8.99
N SER A 194 -11.07 27.25 -9.50
CA SER A 194 -10.07 28.31 -9.37
C SER A 194 -10.46 29.57 -10.14
N THR A 195 -11.07 29.43 -11.32
CA THR A 195 -11.58 30.54 -12.14
C THR A 195 -12.75 31.22 -11.46
N GLN A 196 -13.70 30.45 -10.92
CA GLN A 196 -14.86 31.01 -10.18
C GLN A 196 -14.42 31.75 -8.92
N ARG A 197 -13.47 31.22 -8.15
CA ARG A 197 -12.92 31.90 -6.97
C ARG A 197 -12.25 33.24 -7.32
N ARG A 198 -11.54 33.31 -8.46
CA ARG A 198 -10.92 34.55 -8.95
C ARG A 198 -11.97 35.56 -9.38
N ALA A 199 -13.06 35.12 -10.02
CA ALA A 199 -14.13 35.96 -10.47
C ALA A 199 -14.98 36.53 -9.32
N SER A 200 -15.09 35.80 -8.20
CA SER A 200 -15.87 36.20 -7.02
C SER A 200 -15.05 36.95 -5.96
N ALA A 201 -13.74 37.13 -6.15
CA ALA A 201 -12.92 37.92 -5.23
C ALA A 201 -13.29 39.40 -5.37
N PRO A 202 -13.67 40.13 -4.28
CA PRO A 202 -13.96 41.55 -4.35
C PRO A 202 -12.69 42.29 -4.77
N SER A 203 -12.80 43.15 -5.81
CA SER A 203 -11.76 44.09 -6.19
C SER A 203 -11.48 45.01 -4.99
N SER A 204 -10.36 44.81 -4.31
CA SER A 204 -9.84 45.77 -3.33
C SER A 204 -9.43 47.02 -4.09
N VAL A 205 -10.37 47.97 -4.22
CA VAL A 205 -10.07 49.31 -4.67
C VAL A 205 -9.39 50.01 -3.51
N SER A 206 -8.17 50.45 -3.75
CA SER A 206 -7.37 51.34 -2.89
C SER A 206 -7.90 52.75 -2.98
#